data_eef409023a72645b37f76e90a94c9bcd
#
_entry.id   eef409023a72645b37f76e90a94c9bcd
#
_cell.length_a   1.000
_cell.length_b   1.000
_cell.length_c   1.000
_cell.angle_alpha   90.00
_cell.angle_beta   90.00
_cell.angle_gamma   90.00
#
_symmetry.space_group_name_H-M   'P 1'
#
loop_
_entity.id
_entity.type
_entity.pdbx_description
1 polymer ?
#
loop_
_entity_poly.entity_id
_entity_poly.type
_entity_poly.pdbx_seq_one_letter_code
_entity_poly.pdbx_strand_id
1 'polypeptide(L)'
;MLSHHEKQEVINILNDVLGVGTPMKNDEQAHHCPFCHHHKKKLQVNLKTQYWHCWVCDAKGRKIQRLLKRLHVDSRRLKKLFEIYGDDYIVYNKDTEDEKVELRLPIEFKSLLKVPEGKVNPVYRKALKYAEDRGITKEDITKYNIGYCDGGMYSNRIIIPSYDLDNRLNYFIARSVHPEEKFKYKNPPVSKNVIMFENQINWNEPITLVEGVFDAMAVKRNSIPILGKFIPTKLNEAIFKNGVKSINIFLDEDAQQQALRYTMQFQNQGITTKNIKPTDKDASDMGFTEVNTKLKESKQTGFSDIISQKLKGL
;
A
#
# COMPACT_ATOMS: atom_id res chain seq x y z
N MET A 1 -0.73 -15.41 30.16
CA MET A 1 -1.77 -16.30 29.55
C MET A 1 -3.12 -15.71 29.86
N LEU A 2 -4.05 -15.69 28.90
CA LEU A 2 -5.41 -15.24 29.16
C LEU A 2 -6.11 -16.16 30.17
N SER A 3 -6.79 -15.60 31.16
CA SER A 3 -7.70 -16.33 32.05
C SER A 3 -8.90 -16.88 31.28
N HIS A 4 -9.64 -17.80 31.87
CA HIS A 4 -10.87 -18.33 31.25
C HIS A 4 -11.90 -17.22 30.96
N HIS A 5 -12.04 -16.29 31.90
CA HIS A 5 -12.93 -15.13 31.76
C HIS A 5 -12.54 -14.23 30.59
N GLU A 6 -11.25 -13.87 30.49
CA GLU A 6 -10.75 -13.03 29.39
C GLU A 6 -10.92 -13.69 28.03
N LYS A 7 -10.66 -15.01 27.92
CA LYS A 7 -10.95 -15.76 26.68
C LYS A 7 -12.41 -15.67 26.28
N GLN A 8 -13.31 -15.85 27.26
CA GLN A 8 -14.75 -15.77 26.98
C GLN A 8 -15.18 -14.37 26.52
N GLU A 9 -14.60 -13.33 27.11
CA GLU A 9 -14.86 -11.95 26.67
C GLU A 9 -14.38 -11.69 25.24
N VAL A 10 -13.20 -12.17 24.87
CA VAL A 10 -12.71 -12.06 23.48
C VAL A 10 -13.62 -12.82 22.52
N ILE A 11 -14.06 -14.03 22.89
CA ILE A 11 -15.01 -14.83 22.09
C ILE A 11 -16.34 -14.07 21.90
N ASN A 12 -16.86 -13.46 22.95
CA ASN A 12 -18.10 -12.69 22.87
C ASN A 12 -17.96 -11.50 21.90
N ILE A 13 -16.85 -10.74 22.00
CA ILE A 13 -16.56 -9.63 21.08
C ILE A 13 -16.44 -10.13 19.62
N LEU A 14 -15.77 -11.25 19.39
CA LEU A 14 -15.66 -11.84 18.06
C LEU A 14 -17.00 -12.31 17.52
N ASN A 15 -17.82 -12.95 18.36
CA ASN A 15 -19.16 -13.42 17.99
C ASN A 15 -20.10 -12.27 17.64
N ASP A 16 -20.05 -11.17 18.38
CA ASP A 16 -20.84 -9.96 18.10
C ASP A 16 -20.52 -9.34 16.74
N VAL A 17 -19.25 -9.44 16.31
CA VAL A 17 -18.78 -8.77 15.10
C VAL A 17 -18.77 -9.69 13.88
N LEU A 18 -18.40 -10.96 14.06
CA LEU A 18 -18.18 -11.92 12.97
C LEU A 18 -19.31 -12.98 12.90
N GLY A 19 -20.29 -12.89 13.81
CA GLY A 19 -21.26 -13.97 14.02
C GLY A 19 -20.69 -15.12 14.84
N VAL A 20 -21.58 -15.97 15.34
CA VAL A 20 -21.22 -17.09 16.25
C VAL A 20 -20.12 -17.96 15.64
N GLY A 21 -18.99 -18.02 16.35
CA GLY A 21 -17.83 -18.83 15.96
C GLY A 21 -18.01 -20.31 16.29
N THR A 22 -17.10 -21.13 15.79
CA THR A 22 -16.97 -22.56 16.15
C THR A 22 -15.63 -22.74 16.84
N PRO A 23 -15.60 -23.23 18.10
CA PRO A 23 -14.34 -23.47 18.79
C PRO A 23 -13.54 -24.57 18.10
N MET A 24 -12.23 -24.38 18.05
CA MET A 24 -11.26 -25.32 17.51
C MET A 24 -10.18 -25.66 18.54
N LYS A 25 -9.30 -26.60 18.21
CA LYS A 25 -8.14 -26.92 19.07
C LYS A 25 -7.18 -25.72 19.15
N ASN A 26 -6.32 -25.71 20.18
CA ASN A 26 -5.25 -24.73 20.36
C ASN A 26 -5.70 -23.26 20.50
N ASP A 27 -6.78 -23.01 21.24
CA ASP A 27 -7.33 -21.68 21.46
C ASP A 27 -7.76 -20.94 20.16
N GLU A 28 -8.22 -21.67 19.16
CA GLU A 28 -8.71 -21.10 17.91
C GLU A 28 -10.24 -21.04 17.85
N GLN A 29 -10.74 -20.04 17.11
CA GLN A 29 -12.15 -19.89 16.76
C GLN A 29 -12.27 -19.77 15.24
N ALA A 30 -13.22 -20.50 14.64
CA ALA A 30 -13.53 -20.38 13.23
C ALA A 30 -14.79 -19.53 13.02
N HIS A 31 -14.70 -18.52 12.16
CA HIS A 31 -15.79 -17.61 11.81
C HIS A 31 -16.01 -17.52 10.30
N HIS A 32 -17.13 -16.98 9.86
CA HIS A 32 -17.30 -16.54 8.48
C HIS A 32 -16.37 -15.37 8.19
N CYS A 33 -15.75 -15.39 7.01
CA CYS A 33 -14.83 -14.32 6.64
C CYS A 33 -15.60 -13.08 6.17
N PRO A 34 -15.42 -11.90 6.81
CA PRO A 34 -16.11 -10.68 6.42
C PRO A 34 -15.55 -10.04 5.14
N PHE A 35 -14.45 -10.55 4.61
CA PHE A 35 -13.81 -10.01 3.40
C PHE A 35 -14.22 -10.75 2.13
N CYS A 36 -14.40 -12.08 2.18
CA CYS A 36 -14.78 -12.86 1.00
C CYS A 36 -16.18 -13.46 1.10
N HIS A 37 -16.85 -13.32 2.25
CA HIS A 37 -18.21 -13.82 2.50
C HIS A 37 -18.42 -15.29 2.14
N HIS A 38 -17.35 -16.11 2.28
CA HIS A 38 -17.44 -17.54 1.98
C HIS A 38 -18.47 -18.23 2.88
N HIS A 39 -19.30 -19.12 2.30
CA HIS A 39 -20.41 -19.80 2.97
C HIS A 39 -20.00 -20.72 4.14
N LYS A 40 -18.73 -21.13 4.22
CA LYS A 40 -18.18 -21.90 5.35
C LYS A 40 -17.31 -21.01 6.23
N LYS A 41 -17.21 -21.33 7.52
CA LYS A 41 -16.34 -20.64 8.48
C LYS A 41 -14.87 -20.92 8.17
N LYS A 42 -14.22 -20.07 7.43
CA LYS A 42 -12.83 -20.21 6.95
C LYS A 42 -11.86 -19.19 7.51
N LEU A 43 -12.36 -18.22 8.29
CA LEU A 43 -11.53 -17.30 9.04
C LEU A 43 -11.23 -17.93 10.41
N GLN A 44 -9.99 -18.32 10.61
CA GLN A 44 -9.49 -18.82 11.89
C GLN A 44 -8.86 -17.67 12.67
N VAL A 45 -9.16 -17.58 13.97
CA VAL A 45 -8.63 -16.57 14.89
C VAL A 45 -8.08 -17.30 16.11
N ASN A 46 -6.79 -17.15 16.36
CA ASN A 46 -6.14 -17.73 17.54
C ASN A 46 -6.19 -16.73 18.70
N LEU A 47 -6.84 -17.10 19.79
CA LEU A 47 -7.05 -16.23 20.95
C LEU A 47 -5.75 -15.96 21.74
N LYS A 48 -4.78 -16.87 21.71
CA LYS A 48 -3.51 -16.73 22.43
C LYS A 48 -2.51 -15.86 21.68
N THR A 49 -2.30 -16.17 20.39
CA THR A 49 -1.32 -15.46 19.54
C THR A 49 -1.90 -14.24 18.86
N GLN A 50 -3.21 -14.07 18.91
CA GLN A 50 -3.98 -13.05 18.20
C GLN A 50 -3.87 -13.14 16.66
N TYR A 51 -3.20 -14.17 16.12
CA TYR A 51 -3.10 -14.36 14.69
C TYR A 51 -4.44 -14.78 14.10
N TRP A 52 -4.77 -14.24 12.95
CA TRP A 52 -5.97 -14.62 12.22
C TRP A 52 -5.68 -14.77 10.74
N HIS A 53 -6.36 -15.73 10.10
CA HIS A 53 -6.16 -16.08 8.70
C HIS A 53 -7.43 -16.66 8.08
N CYS A 54 -7.80 -16.18 6.91
CA CYS A 54 -8.85 -16.78 6.09
C CYS A 54 -8.22 -17.70 5.02
N TRP A 55 -8.52 -18.97 5.07
CA TRP A 55 -8.00 -19.99 4.17
C TRP A 55 -8.57 -19.94 2.74
N VAL A 56 -9.48 -19.01 2.44
CA VAL A 56 -10.06 -18.84 1.11
C VAL A 56 -9.51 -17.61 0.39
N CYS A 57 -9.47 -16.46 1.06
CA CYS A 57 -9.03 -15.20 0.45
C CYS A 57 -7.66 -14.73 0.93
N ASP A 58 -6.96 -15.53 1.73
CA ASP A 58 -5.64 -15.26 2.32
C ASP A 58 -5.58 -13.96 3.17
N ALA A 59 -6.73 -13.37 3.52
CA ALA A 59 -6.77 -12.24 4.45
C ALA A 59 -6.23 -12.69 5.81
N LYS A 60 -5.19 -12.02 6.33
CA LYS A 60 -4.49 -12.41 7.56
C LYS A 60 -3.94 -11.22 8.34
N GLY A 61 -3.62 -11.46 9.61
CA GLY A 61 -2.97 -10.48 10.47
C GLY A 61 -2.55 -11.02 11.82
N ARG A 62 -1.74 -10.24 12.55
CA ARG A 62 -1.10 -10.68 13.80
C ARG A 62 -1.82 -10.19 15.07
N LYS A 63 -2.85 -9.36 14.98
CA LYS A 63 -3.59 -8.83 16.12
C LYS A 63 -5.09 -8.79 15.82
N ILE A 64 -5.91 -9.27 16.76
CA ILE A 64 -7.38 -9.25 16.67
C ILE A 64 -7.89 -7.82 16.56
N GLN A 65 -7.30 -6.88 17.30
CA GLN A 65 -7.67 -5.46 17.25
C GLN A 65 -7.55 -4.89 15.83
N ARG A 66 -6.56 -5.32 15.04
CA ARG A 66 -6.41 -4.89 13.63
C ARG A 66 -7.50 -5.47 12.74
N LEU A 67 -7.95 -6.70 13.00
CA LEU A 67 -9.10 -7.28 12.31
C LEU A 67 -10.34 -6.44 12.57
N LEU A 68 -10.64 -6.16 13.85
CA LEU A 68 -11.82 -5.43 14.23
C LEU A 68 -11.81 -3.96 13.81
N LYS A 69 -10.63 -3.30 13.80
CA LYS A 69 -10.48 -1.96 13.21
C LYS A 69 -10.82 -1.92 11.72
N ARG A 70 -10.43 -2.94 10.94
CA ARG A 70 -10.81 -3.03 9.53
C ARG A 70 -12.32 -3.19 9.30
N LEU A 71 -13.02 -3.67 10.30
CA LEU A 71 -14.48 -3.85 10.28
C LEU A 71 -15.22 -2.67 10.92
N HIS A 72 -14.53 -1.57 11.21
CA HIS A 72 -15.06 -0.35 11.80
C HIS A 72 -15.83 -0.59 13.11
N VAL A 73 -15.35 -1.53 13.93
CA VAL A 73 -15.94 -1.84 15.23
C VAL A 73 -15.74 -0.66 16.18
N ASP A 74 -16.75 -0.43 17.04
CA ASP A 74 -16.76 0.67 18.00
C ASP A 74 -15.56 0.66 18.96
N SER A 75 -15.21 1.85 19.45
CA SER A 75 -14.06 2.06 20.32
C SER A 75 -14.15 1.37 21.67
N ARG A 76 -15.36 1.09 22.18
CA ARG A 76 -15.58 0.41 23.48
C ARG A 76 -15.09 -1.04 23.40
N ARG A 77 -15.46 -1.79 22.34
CA ARG A 77 -15.02 -3.16 22.13
C ARG A 77 -13.51 -3.24 21.88
N LEU A 78 -12.97 -2.29 21.12
CA LEU A 78 -11.52 -2.20 20.91
C LEU A 78 -10.75 -1.93 22.21
N LYS A 79 -11.22 -0.98 23.03
CA LYS A 79 -10.64 -0.67 24.35
C LYS A 79 -10.60 -1.92 25.24
N LYS A 80 -11.69 -2.66 25.31
CA LYS A 80 -11.74 -3.89 26.11
C LYS A 80 -10.73 -4.95 25.65
N LEU A 81 -10.50 -5.10 24.34
CA LEU A 81 -9.47 -5.98 23.82
C LEU A 81 -8.05 -5.52 24.18
N PHE A 82 -7.79 -4.21 24.19
CA PHE A 82 -6.50 -3.68 24.62
C PHE A 82 -6.24 -3.95 26.10
N GLU A 83 -7.26 -3.78 26.95
CA GLU A 83 -7.19 -4.09 28.38
C GLU A 83 -6.88 -5.57 28.61
N ILE A 84 -7.53 -6.49 27.87
CA ILE A 84 -7.34 -7.94 28.01
C ILE A 84 -5.94 -8.37 27.55
N TYR A 85 -5.43 -7.83 26.45
CA TYR A 85 -4.14 -8.24 25.90
C TYR A 85 -2.95 -7.43 26.40
N GLY A 86 -3.18 -6.42 27.27
CA GLY A 86 -2.12 -5.59 27.85
C GLY A 86 -1.39 -4.70 26.87
N ASP A 87 -1.98 -4.44 25.71
CA ASP A 87 -1.47 -3.47 24.73
C ASP A 87 -1.91 -2.06 25.13
N ASP A 88 -1.03 -1.06 25.05
CA ASP A 88 -1.42 0.34 25.26
C ASP A 88 -2.49 0.76 24.26
N TYR A 89 -3.66 1.14 24.77
CA TYR A 89 -4.74 1.70 23.99
C TYR A 89 -4.44 3.18 23.71
N ILE A 90 -3.79 3.45 22.60
CA ILE A 90 -3.76 4.81 22.06
C ILE A 90 -5.17 5.08 21.54
N VAL A 91 -5.93 5.87 22.29
CA VAL A 91 -7.26 6.36 21.91
C VAL A 91 -7.07 7.27 20.69
N TYR A 92 -7.26 6.70 19.50
CA TYR A 92 -7.60 7.54 18.36
C TYR A 92 -9.07 7.93 18.53
N ASN A 93 -9.31 9.00 19.27
CA ASN A 93 -10.64 9.62 19.33
C ASN A 93 -11.01 10.05 17.91
N LYS A 94 -12.05 9.41 17.37
CA LYS A 94 -12.66 9.79 16.10
C LYS A 94 -13.41 11.13 16.18
N ASP A 95 -13.58 11.66 17.39
CA ASP A 95 -14.37 12.86 17.69
C ASP A 95 -13.53 14.06 18.19
N THR A 96 -12.22 13.92 18.29
CA THR A 96 -11.33 15.07 18.30
C THR A 96 -10.84 15.23 16.87
N GLU A 97 -11.14 16.38 16.26
CA GLU A 97 -10.41 16.86 15.09
C GLU A 97 -8.96 16.46 15.29
N ASP A 98 -8.47 15.54 14.46
CA ASP A 98 -7.11 15.03 14.54
C ASP A 98 -6.17 16.20 14.87
N GLU A 99 -5.55 16.20 16.04
CA GLU A 99 -4.17 16.65 16.07
C GLU A 99 -3.45 15.69 15.12
N LYS A 100 -3.48 16.04 13.85
CA LYS A 100 -2.75 15.38 12.80
C LYS A 100 -1.32 15.45 13.26
N VAL A 101 -0.77 14.36 13.80
CA VAL A 101 0.67 14.25 13.96
C VAL A 101 1.20 14.51 12.55
N GLU A 102 1.59 15.75 12.33
CA GLU A 102 2.05 16.23 11.04
C GLU A 102 3.25 15.38 10.67
N LEU A 103 3.09 14.54 9.66
CA LEU A 103 4.20 13.72 9.17
C LEU A 103 5.28 14.69 8.66
N ARG A 104 6.50 14.53 9.17
CA ARG A 104 7.65 15.33 8.75
C ARG A 104 8.71 14.42 8.15
N LEU A 105 9.49 14.98 7.23
CA LEU A 105 10.70 14.29 6.77
C LEU A 105 11.67 14.10 7.95
N PRO A 106 12.48 13.03 7.92
CA PRO A 106 13.54 12.86 8.92
C PRO A 106 14.40 14.10 9.06
N ILE A 107 14.83 14.42 10.27
CA ILE A 107 15.69 15.59 10.53
C ILE A 107 16.99 15.49 9.71
N GLU A 108 17.46 14.29 9.48
CA GLU A 108 18.68 13.98 8.71
C GLU A 108 18.44 13.98 7.19
N PHE A 109 17.24 14.34 6.74
CA PHE A 109 16.93 14.41 5.31
C PHE A 109 17.77 15.50 4.62
N LYS A 110 18.44 15.09 3.54
CA LYS A 110 19.24 15.96 2.67
C LYS A 110 18.81 15.78 1.23
N SER A 111 18.59 16.87 0.52
CA SER A 111 18.23 16.82 -0.90
C SER A 111 19.39 16.25 -1.73
N LEU A 112 19.09 15.39 -2.71
CA LEU A 112 20.07 14.91 -3.70
C LEU A 112 20.51 16.00 -4.69
N LEU A 113 19.78 17.11 -4.79
CA LEU A 113 20.19 18.26 -5.63
C LEU A 113 21.36 19.04 -5.04
N LYS A 114 21.55 18.98 -3.72
CA LYS A 114 22.61 19.72 -3.04
C LYS A 114 23.82 18.82 -2.87
N VAL A 115 24.87 19.12 -3.61
CA VAL A 115 26.17 18.45 -3.42
C VAL A 115 26.70 18.82 -2.02
N PRO A 116 27.06 17.84 -1.17
CA PRO A 116 27.62 18.12 0.14
C PRO A 116 28.94 18.92 0.02
N GLU A 117 29.11 19.92 0.88
CA GLU A 117 30.36 20.66 0.97
C GLU A 117 31.48 19.80 1.58
N GLY A 118 32.70 19.97 1.10
CA GLY A 118 33.88 19.24 1.56
C GLY A 118 34.03 17.83 0.99
N LYS A 119 34.46 16.85 1.82
CA LYS A 119 34.54 15.44 1.36
C LYS A 119 33.16 14.88 1.09
N VAL A 120 32.93 14.48 -0.17
CA VAL A 120 31.62 13.96 -0.58
C VAL A 120 31.24 12.74 0.24
N ASN A 121 30.11 12.85 0.95
CA ASN A 121 29.56 11.81 1.81
C ASN A 121 29.34 10.50 1.01
N PRO A 122 29.83 9.34 1.48
CA PRO A 122 29.66 8.07 0.80
C PRO A 122 28.19 7.70 0.57
N VAL A 123 27.29 8.05 1.50
CA VAL A 123 25.84 7.78 1.38
C VAL A 123 25.24 8.63 0.25
N TYR A 124 25.64 9.90 0.12
CA TYR A 124 25.22 10.75 -1.00
C TYR A 124 25.59 10.11 -2.35
N ARG A 125 26.86 9.67 -2.51
CA ARG A 125 27.31 9.03 -3.75
C ARG A 125 26.52 7.74 -4.07
N LYS A 126 26.27 6.91 -3.05
CA LYS A 126 25.48 5.69 -3.22
C LYS A 126 24.02 6.00 -3.58
N ALA A 127 23.41 6.99 -2.94
CA ALA A 127 22.04 7.39 -3.21
C ALA A 127 21.90 7.99 -4.63
N LEU A 128 22.86 8.81 -5.04
CA LEU A 128 22.89 9.37 -6.40
C LEU A 128 23.06 8.27 -7.44
N LYS A 129 24.04 7.38 -7.26
CA LYS A 129 24.24 6.23 -8.14
C LYS A 129 22.99 5.34 -8.20
N TYR A 130 22.37 5.05 -7.05
CA TYR A 130 21.14 4.28 -7.01
C TYR A 130 19.99 4.92 -7.81
N ALA A 131 19.89 6.26 -7.77
CA ALA A 131 18.92 7.00 -8.58
C ALA A 131 19.27 6.91 -10.08
N GLU A 132 20.52 7.13 -10.44
CA GLU A 132 21.02 7.03 -11.82
C GLU A 132 20.83 5.63 -12.42
N ASP A 133 21.20 4.57 -11.69
CA ASP A 133 21.04 3.17 -12.10
C ASP A 133 19.56 2.81 -12.36
N ARG A 134 18.60 3.57 -11.80
CA ARG A 134 17.15 3.44 -12.04
C ARG A 134 16.59 4.45 -13.04
N GLY A 135 17.45 5.16 -13.76
CA GLY A 135 17.02 6.14 -14.75
C GLY A 135 16.32 7.38 -14.18
N ILE A 136 16.48 7.65 -12.88
CA ILE A 136 15.94 8.86 -12.23
C ILE A 136 16.82 10.04 -12.63
N THR A 137 16.19 11.04 -13.27
CA THR A 137 16.88 12.23 -13.78
C THR A 137 16.92 13.35 -12.72
N LYS A 138 17.68 14.41 -12.98
CA LYS A 138 17.68 15.61 -12.13
C LYS A 138 16.30 16.27 -12.03
N GLU A 139 15.54 16.23 -13.13
CA GLU A 139 14.17 16.72 -13.18
C GLU A 139 13.27 15.89 -12.25
N ASP A 140 13.42 14.56 -12.24
CA ASP A 140 12.69 13.68 -11.32
C ASP A 140 13.09 13.98 -9.86
N ILE A 141 14.39 14.15 -9.58
CA ILE A 141 14.86 14.50 -8.22
C ILE A 141 14.23 15.81 -7.77
N THR A 142 14.15 16.80 -8.65
CA THR A 142 13.50 18.09 -8.36
C THR A 142 12.00 17.92 -8.15
N LYS A 143 11.34 17.26 -9.11
CA LYS A 143 9.89 17.06 -9.13
C LYS A 143 9.37 16.37 -7.89
N TYR A 144 10.06 15.31 -7.44
CA TYR A 144 9.65 14.50 -6.30
C TYR A 144 10.37 14.87 -5.00
N ASN A 145 11.22 15.93 -5.01
CA ASN A 145 12.02 16.34 -3.87
C ASN A 145 12.84 15.18 -3.27
N ILE A 146 13.47 14.38 -4.13
CA ILE A 146 14.18 13.17 -3.70
C ILE A 146 15.43 13.57 -2.90
N GLY A 147 15.65 12.87 -1.80
CA GLY A 147 16.80 13.07 -0.94
C GLY A 147 17.34 11.76 -0.36
N TYR A 148 18.17 11.90 0.64
CA TYR A 148 18.77 10.78 1.37
C TYR A 148 18.94 11.11 2.84
N CYS A 149 19.14 10.10 3.67
CA CYS A 149 19.56 10.24 5.05
C CYS A 149 20.87 9.49 5.27
N ASP A 150 21.86 10.20 5.83
CA ASP A 150 23.17 9.63 6.18
C ASP A 150 23.32 9.32 7.68
N GLY A 151 22.27 9.56 8.46
CA GLY A 151 22.19 9.27 9.87
C GLY A 151 20.79 8.91 10.32
N GLY A 152 20.63 8.69 11.63
CA GLY A 152 19.35 8.43 12.26
C GLY A 152 18.68 7.13 11.86
N MET A 153 17.35 7.06 12.10
CA MET A 153 16.54 5.88 11.85
C MET A 153 16.53 5.44 10.37
N TYR A 154 16.69 6.40 9.47
CA TYR A 154 16.63 6.21 8.01
C TYR A 154 18.01 6.27 7.36
N SER A 155 19.09 6.08 8.13
CA SER A 155 20.46 6.06 7.62
C SER A 155 20.61 5.09 6.43
N ASN A 156 21.48 5.48 5.47
CA ASN A 156 21.75 4.74 4.24
C ASN A 156 20.50 4.48 3.37
N ARG A 157 19.58 5.42 3.33
CA ARG A 157 18.36 5.30 2.52
C ARG A 157 18.16 6.51 1.61
N ILE A 158 17.73 6.24 0.39
CA ILE A 158 17.12 7.23 -0.47
C ILE A 158 15.68 7.46 0.03
N ILE A 159 15.27 8.72 0.10
CA ILE A 159 13.96 9.14 0.59
C ILE A 159 13.20 9.78 -0.56
N ILE A 160 11.99 9.29 -0.79
CA ILE A 160 11.10 9.77 -1.84
C ILE A 160 9.83 10.29 -1.17
N PRO A 161 9.72 11.61 -0.95
CA PRO A 161 8.53 12.23 -0.37
C PRO A 161 7.32 12.17 -1.29
N SER A 162 6.15 12.21 -0.69
CA SER A 162 4.86 12.36 -1.35
C SER A 162 4.05 13.44 -0.65
N TYR A 163 3.38 14.27 -1.41
CA TYR A 163 2.62 15.40 -0.91
C TYR A 163 1.16 15.32 -1.37
N ASP A 164 0.25 15.81 -0.53
CA ASP A 164 -1.16 15.97 -0.83
C ASP A 164 -1.41 17.22 -1.70
N LEU A 165 -2.68 17.50 -2.03
CA LEU A 165 -3.08 18.66 -2.84
C LEU A 165 -2.70 20.01 -2.20
N ASP A 166 -2.57 20.06 -0.87
CA ASP A 166 -2.15 21.26 -0.14
C ASP A 166 -0.62 21.35 0.04
N ASN A 167 0.14 20.50 -0.65
CA ASN A 167 1.59 20.36 -0.52
C ASN A 167 2.06 19.98 0.88
N ARG A 168 1.23 19.33 1.69
CA ARG A 168 1.62 18.76 2.99
C ARG A 168 2.14 17.34 2.77
N LEU A 169 3.22 16.98 3.47
CA LEU A 169 3.78 15.63 3.41
C LEU A 169 2.72 14.61 3.86
N ASN A 170 2.27 13.73 2.97
CA ASN A 170 1.29 12.70 3.28
C ASN A 170 1.92 11.31 3.45
N TYR A 171 3.09 11.07 2.83
CA TYR A 171 3.88 9.84 2.98
C TYR A 171 5.32 10.07 2.53
N PHE A 172 6.19 9.10 2.76
CA PHE A 172 7.48 8.97 2.08
C PHE A 172 7.91 7.51 1.99
N ILE A 173 8.68 7.19 0.97
CA ILE A 173 9.35 5.90 0.83
C ILE A 173 10.81 6.07 1.26
N ALA A 174 11.31 5.13 2.07
CA ALA A 174 12.70 5.07 2.45
C ALA A 174 13.30 3.72 2.01
N ARG A 175 14.06 3.74 0.92
CA ARG A 175 14.68 2.57 0.30
C ARG A 175 16.16 2.52 0.64
N SER A 176 16.67 1.35 1.07
CA SER A 176 18.11 1.15 1.27
C SER A 176 18.90 1.33 -0.03
N VAL A 177 20.02 2.04 0.06
CA VAL A 177 21.01 2.15 -1.03
C VAL A 177 21.99 0.96 -1.06
N HIS A 178 21.83 0.02 -0.13
CA HIS A 178 22.60 -1.22 -0.05
C HIS A 178 21.75 -2.38 -0.59
N PRO A 179 22.19 -3.06 -1.68
CA PRO A 179 21.43 -4.17 -2.27
C PRO A 179 21.22 -5.36 -1.33
N GLU A 180 22.21 -5.66 -0.48
CA GLU A 180 22.22 -6.78 0.48
C GLU A 180 21.42 -6.50 1.76
N GLU A 181 20.88 -5.30 1.92
CA GLU A 181 20.09 -4.97 3.11
C GLU A 181 18.83 -5.84 3.17
N LYS A 182 18.68 -6.60 4.25
CA LYS A 182 17.52 -7.49 4.48
C LYS A 182 16.20 -6.74 4.42
N PHE A 183 16.14 -5.56 5.03
CA PHE A 183 14.96 -4.69 5.03
C PHE A 183 15.14 -3.57 4.02
N LYS A 184 14.88 -3.90 2.76
CA LYS A 184 15.01 -2.96 1.64
C LYS A 184 14.21 -1.67 1.85
N TYR A 185 13.03 -1.75 2.45
CA TYR A 185 12.15 -0.61 2.75
C TYR A 185 11.97 -0.42 4.25
N LYS A 186 12.04 0.83 4.70
CA LYS A 186 11.72 1.25 6.06
C LYS A 186 10.88 2.53 5.99
N ASN A 187 9.59 2.35 5.73
CA ASN A 187 8.67 3.46 5.54
C ASN A 187 8.20 4.05 6.88
N PRO A 188 7.63 5.27 6.92
CA PRO A 188 7.11 5.86 8.12
C PRO A 188 5.99 5.00 8.73
N PRO A 189 5.83 4.98 10.06
CA PRO A 189 4.84 4.15 10.75
C PRO A 189 3.42 4.76 10.69
N VAL A 190 3.02 5.26 9.52
CA VAL A 190 1.70 5.84 9.26
C VAL A 190 0.92 5.00 8.25
N SER A 191 -0.36 5.26 8.13
CA SER A 191 -1.23 4.53 7.20
C SER A 191 -0.76 4.70 5.75
N LYS A 192 -0.78 3.60 4.97
CA LYS A 192 -0.62 3.64 3.52
C LYS A 192 -1.90 4.03 2.76
N ASN A 193 -3.00 4.32 3.47
CA ASN A 193 -4.23 4.81 2.84
C ASN A 193 -4.08 6.28 2.46
N VAL A 194 -3.18 6.56 1.54
CA VAL A 194 -2.86 7.87 0.99
C VAL A 194 -2.88 7.81 -0.52
N ILE A 195 -2.98 8.97 -1.17
CA ILE A 195 -2.76 9.10 -2.61
C ILE A 195 -1.32 9.60 -2.78
N MET A 196 -0.48 8.73 -3.34
CA MET A 196 0.92 9.11 -3.58
C MET A 196 1.02 10.13 -4.70
N PHE A 197 1.85 11.16 -4.48
CA PHE A 197 2.10 12.25 -5.45
C PHE A 197 0.83 13.01 -5.84
N GLU A 198 -0.13 13.13 -4.93
CA GLU A 198 -1.46 13.68 -5.19
C GLU A 198 -1.41 15.09 -5.79
N ASN A 199 -0.47 15.94 -5.33
CA ASN A 199 -0.25 17.28 -5.87
C ASN A 199 0.25 17.33 -7.32
N GLN A 200 0.56 16.18 -7.93
CA GLN A 200 1.06 16.08 -9.30
C GLN A 200 0.07 15.41 -10.25
N ILE A 201 -1.10 14.99 -9.74
CA ILE A 201 -2.09 14.25 -10.51
C ILE A 201 -3.02 15.20 -11.26
N ASN A 202 -3.12 15.01 -12.57
CA ASN A 202 -4.16 15.61 -13.39
C ASN A 202 -5.32 14.63 -13.56
N TRP A 203 -6.39 14.81 -12.81
CA TRP A 203 -7.55 13.92 -12.83
C TRP A 203 -8.35 13.96 -14.15
N ASN A 204 -8.11 14.96 -15.02
CA ASN A 204 -8.74 15.08 -16.33
C ASN A 204 -8.04 14.28 -17.42
N GLU A 205 -6.84 13.75 -17.14
CA GLU A 205 -6.06 12.93 -18.05
C GLU A 205 -6.10 11.45 -17.62
N PRO A 206 -5.80 10.50 -18.53
CA PRO A 206 -5.66 9.11 -18.16
C PRO A 206 -4.63 8.94 -17.03
N ILE A 207 -5.00 8.23 -15.97
CA ILE A 207 -4.09 7.88 -14.86
C ILE A 207 -3.48 6.50 -15.07
N THR A 208 -2.26 6.29 -14.61
CA THR A 208 -1.60 5.00 -14.65
C THR A 208 -1.35 4.51 -13.22
N LEU A 209 -1.97 3.41 -12.84
CA LEU A 209 -1.75 2.76 -11.55
C LEU A 209 -0.58 1.78 -11.66
N VAL A 210 0.40 1.92 -10.80
CA VAL A 210 1.60 1.08 -10.74
C VAL A 210 1.85 0.58 -9.32
N GLU A 211 2.70 -0.44 -9.13
CA GLU A 211 2.91 -1.02 -7.80
C GLU A 211 3.75 -0.12 -6.90
N GLY A 212 4.87 0.38 -7.41
CA GLY A 212 5.87 1.12 -6.64
C GLY A 212 6.17 2.53 -7.14
N VAL A 213 6.92 3.28 -6.33
CA VAL A 213 7.30 4.66 -6.67
C VAL A 213 8.30 4.73 -7.83
N PHE A 214 9.15 3.73 -7.96
CA PHE A 214 10.12 3.68 -9.07
C PHE A 214 9.43 3.39 -10.39
N ASP A 215 8.37 2.57 -10.40
CA ASP A 215 7.54 2.33 -11.58
C ASP A 215 6.81 3.61 -11.99
N ALA A 216 6.29 4.36 -11.02
CA ALA A 216 5.67 5.66 -11.27
C ALA A 216 6.67 6.65 -11.91
N MET A 217 7.93 6.64 -11.47
CA MET A 217 8.98 7.46 -12.05
C MET A 217 9.37 7.01 -13.46
N ALA A 218 9.32 5.71 -13.76
CA ALA A 218 9.53 5.21 -15.12
C ALA A 218 8.39 5.61 -16.06
N VAL A 219 7.15 5.62 -15.60
CA VAL A 219 5.98 6.11 -16.36
C VAL A 219 6.03 7.63 -16.57
N LYS A 220 6.50 8.38 -15.58
CA LYS A 220 6.66 9.86 -15.53
C LYS A 220 5.37 10.68 -15.57
N ARG A 221 4.38 10.30 -16.38
CA ARG A 221 3.15 11.08 -16.58
C ARG A 221 2.00 10.45 -15.80
N ASN A 222 1.37 11.27 -14.97
CA ASN A 222 0.09 10.98 -14.31
C ASN A 222 0.01 9.55 -13.75
N SER A 223 1.08 9.12 -13.09
CA SER A 223 1.25 7.78 -12.53
C SER A 223 1.12 7.81 -11.02
N ILE A 224 0.38 6.84 -10.49
CA ILE A 224 0.06 6.76 -9.06
C ILE A 224 0.51 5.39 -8.53
N PRO A 225 1.52 5.33 -7.67
CA PRO A 225 1.93 4.09 -7.03
C PRO A 225 0.94 3.71 -5.93
N ILE A 226 0.46 2.45 -5.95
CA ILE A 226 -0.50 1.94 -4.96
C ILE A 226 0.17 1.33 -3.71
N LEU A 227 1.50 1.28 -3.68
CA LEU A 227 2.34 0.78 -2.58
C LEU A 227 2.05 -0.67 -2.17
N GLY A 228 1.79 -1.52 -3.14
CA GLY A 228 1.49 -2.95 -3.01
C GLY A 228 0.40 -3.36 -4.00
N LYS A 229 -0.28 -4.48 -3.73
CA LYS A 229 -1.26 -5.08 -4.67
C LYS A 229 -2.67 -4.48 -4.57
N PHE A 230 -2.95 -3.62 -3.57
CA PHE A 230 -4.30 -3.13 -3.29
C PHE A 230 -4.39 -1.62 -3.42
N ILE A 231 -5.35 -1.15 -4.20
CA ILE A 231 -5.65 0.28 -4.34
C ILE A 231 -6.09 0.83 -2.99
N PRO A 232 -5.44 1.88 -2.46
CA PRO A 232 -5.88 2.55 -1.24
C PRO A 232 -7.33 3.06 -1.35
N THR A 233 -8.10 2.96 -0.27
CA THR A 233 -9.50 3.42 -0.26
C THR A 233 -9.62 4.89 -0.67
N LYS A 234 -8.75 5.76 -0.14
CA LYS A 234 -8.72 7.18 -0.53
C LYS A 234 -8.49 7.38 -2.02
N LEU A 235 -7.59 6.59 -2.64
CA LEU A 235 -7.36 6.67 -4.09
C LEU A 235 -8.58 6.19 -4.87
N ASN A 236 -9.18 5.08 -4.45
CA ASN A 236 -10.40 4.58 -5.11
C ASN A 236 -11.54 5.62 -5.05
N GLU A 237 -11.77 6.22 -3.89
CA GLU A 237 -12.76 7.29 -3.71
C GLU A 237 -12.44 8.52 -4.59
N ALA A 238 -11.17 8.93 -4.65
CA ALA A 238 -10.74 10.07 -5.46
C ALA A 238 -10.93 9.85 -6.97
N ILE A 239 -10.69 8.63 -7.47
CA ILE A 239 -10.93 8.25 -8.87
C ILE A 239 -12.39 8.51 -9.25
N PHE A 240 -13.34 8.08 -8.41
CA PHE A 240 -14.77 8.29 -8.68
C PHE A 240 -15.19 9.75 -8.47
N LYS A 241 -14.75 10.38 -7.38
CA LYS A 241 -15.06 11.78 -7.06
C LYS A 241 -14.63 12.74 -8.17
N ASN A 242 -13.47 12.52 -8.78
CA ASN A 242 -12.93 13.34 -9.84
C ASN A 242 -13.43 12.92 -11.24
N GLY A 243 -14.28 11.90 -11.35
CA GLY A 243 -14.86 11.47 -12.61
C GLY A 243 -13.84 11.00 -13.66
N VAL A 244 -12.79 10.30 -13.21
CA VAL A 244 -11.73 9.76 -14.08
C VAL A 244 -12.34 8.93 -15.20
N LYS A 245 -11.95 9.20 -16.46
CA LYS A 245 -12.51 8.53 -17.65
C LYS A 245 -11.68 7.36 -18.13
N SER A 246 -10.38 7.35 -17.85
CA SER A 246 -9.46 6.33 -18.35
C SER A 246 -8.39 5.98 -17.35
N ILE A 247 -8.14 4.69 -17.17
CA ILE A 247 -7.14 4.14 -16.25
C ILE A 247 -6.29 3.10 -16.98
N ASN A 248 -4.97 3.27 -16.90
CA ASN A 248 -4.02 2.23 -17.24
C ASN A 248 -3.65 1.49 -15.94
N ILE A 249 -3.67 0.17 -15.96
CA ILE A 249 -3.26 -0.68 -14.84
C ILE A 249 -1.99 -1.39 -15.26
N PHE A 250 -0.87 -1.07 -14.62
CA PHE A 250 0.44 -1.61 -14.95
C PHE A 250 1.09 -2.12 -13.66
N LEU A 251 0.65 -3.29 -13.21
CA LEU A 251 1.14 -3.98 -12.02
C LEU A 251 2.09 -5.11 -12.43
N ASP A 252 2.92 -5.54 -11.47
CA ASP A 252 3.90 -6.60 -11.66
C ASP A 252 3.24 -7.94 -12.05
N GLU A 253 4.01 -8.88 -12.56
CA GLU A 253 3.50 -10.15 -13.08
C GLU A 253 2.76 -10.95 -12.00
N ASP A 254 3.24 -10.96 -10.78
CA ASP A 254 2.62 -11.67 -9.65
C ASP A 254 1.32 -11.00 -9.14
N ALA A 255 0.99 -9.80 -9.63
CA ALA A 255 -0.22 -9.04 -9.32
C ALA A 255 -1.25 -9.03 -10.47
N GLN A 256 -1.04 -9.80 -11.55
CA GLN A 256 -1.93 -9.76 -12.74
C GLN A 256 -3.35 -10.20 -12.47
N GLN A 257 -3.58 -11.15 -11.54
CA GLN A 257 -4.95 -11.50 -11.12
C GLN A 257 -5.66 -10.32 -10.45
N GLN A 258 -4.92 -9.53 -9.68
CA GLN A 258 -5.46 -8.34 -9.04
C GLN A 258 -5.68 -7.21 -10.06
N ALA A 259 -4.77 -7.03 -11.00
CA ALA A 259 -4.92 -6.10 -12.12
C ALA A 259 -6.21 -6.37 -12.91
N LEU A 260 -6.48 -7.65 -13.19
CA LEU A 260 -7.70 -8.06 -13.88
C LEU A 260 -8.97 -7.74 -13.07
N ARG A 261 -8.95 -7.95 -11.75
CA ARG A 261 -10.09 -7.58 -10.87
C ARG A 261 -10.37 -6.07 -10.93
N TYR A 262 -9.32 -5.25 -10.88
CA TYR A 262 -9.47 -3.80 -11.00
C TYR A 262 -9.96 -3.38 -12.38
N THR A 263 -9.45 -4.01 -13.44
CA THR A 263 -9.95 -3.77 -14.81
C THR A 263 -11.47 -3.97 -14.86
N MET A 264 -11.97 -5.10 -14.37
CA MET A 264 -13.41 -5.38 -14.33
C MET A 264 -14.18 -4.39 -13.45
N GLN A 265 -13.64 -4.08 -12.27
CA GLN A 265 -14.26 -3.14 -11.33
C GLN A 265 -14.46 -1.77 -11.98
N PHE A 266 -13.43 -1.21 -12.59
CA PHE A 266 -13.50 0.12 -13.21
C PHE A 266 -14.36 0.12 -14.49
N GLN A 267 -14.28 -0.94 -15.31
CA GLN A 267 -15.16 -1.06 -16.49
C GLN A 267 -16.64 -1.12 -16.11
N ASN A 268 -16.99 -1.85 -15.05
CA ASN A 268 -18.37 -1.89 -14.54
C ASN A 268 -18.87 -0.52 -14.06
N GLN A 269 -17.95 0.41 -13.78
CA GLN A 269 -18.26 1.79 -13.42
C GLN A 269 -18.17 2.76 -14.62
N GLY A 270 -18.04 2.23 -15.84
CA GLY A 270 -17.97 3.02 -17.05
C GLY A 270 -16.61 3.68 -17.34
N ILE A 271 -15.55 3.27 -16.64
CA ILE A 271 -14.19 3.80 -16.85
C ILE A 271 -13.47 2.95 -17.89
N THR A 272 -12.93 3.58 -18.93
CA THR A 272 -12.09 2.90 -19.93
C THR A 272 -10.81 2.40 -19.26
N THR A 273 -10.51 1.11 -19.39
CA THR A 273 -9.31 0.53 -18.75
C THR A 273 -8.43 -0.20 -19.74
N LYS A 274 -7.11 -0.08 -19.53
CA LYS A 274 -6.08 -0.86 -20.20
C LYS A 274 -5.29 -1.63 -19.14
N ASN A 275 -5.32 -2.96 -19.19
CA ASN A 275 -4.43 -3.79 -18.39
C ASN A 275 -3.14 -4.04 -19.17
N ILE A 276 -2.05 -3.39 -18.72
CA ILE A 276 -0.75 -3.44 -19.38
C ILE A 276 0.05 -4.55 -18.70
N LYS A 277 0.37 -5.59 -19.46
CA LYS A 277 1.16 -6.69 -18.94
C LYS A 277 2.64 -6.30 -18.90
N PRO A 278 3.32 -6.52 -17.77
CA PRO A 278 4.79 -6.43 -17.77
C PRO A 278 5.35 -7.47 -18.73
N THR A 279 6.58 -7.26 -19.15
CA THR A 279 7.43 -8.31 -19.73
C THR A 279 8.14 -9.03 -18.57
N ASP A 280 9.25 -9.72 -18.84
CA ASP A 280 10.10 -10.32 -17.80
C ASP A 280 10.72 -9.27 -16.84
N LYS A 281 10.46 -7.98 -17.08
CA LYS A 281 10.93 -6.85 -16.29
C LYS A 281 9.75 -6.04 -15.78
N ASP A 282 9.86 -5.54 -14.54
CA ASP A 282 8.92 -4.54 -14.01
C ASP A 282 9.09 -3.17 -14.72
N ALA A 283 8.16 -2.24 -14.50
CA ALA A 283 8.18 -0.95 -15.18
C ALA A 283 9.45 -0.14 -14.88
N SER A 284 9.99 -0.25 -13.67
CA SER A 284 11.21 0.46 -13.27
C SER A 284 12.46 -0.06 -13.99
N ASP A 285 12.51 -1.35 -14.31
CA ASP A 285 13.63 -1.98 -15.00
C ASP A 285 13.56 -1.84 -16.53
N MET A 286 12.35 -1.61 -17.09
CA MET A 286 12.16 -1.26 -18.50
C MET A 286 12.68 0.14 -18.83
N GLY A 287 12.54 1.08 -17.90
CA GLY A 287 12.84 2.48 -18.11
C GLY A 287 11.79 3.23 -18.94
N PHE A 288 11.94 4.55 -18.99
CA PHE A 288 10.93 5.47 -19.55
C PHE A 288 10.52 5.17 -21.00
N THR A 289 11.48 4.91 -21.89
CA THR A 289 11.18 4.74 -23.32
C THR A 289 10.35 3.51 -23.58
N GLU A 290 10.73 2.37 -23.05
CA GLU A 290 10.02 1.11 -23.24
C GLU A 290 8.62 1.14 -22.59
N VAL A 291 8.52 1.66 -21.37
CA VAL A 291 7.25 1.84 -20.67
C VAL A 291 6.29 2.70 -21.48
N ASN A 292 6.74 3.84 -22.01
CA ASN A 292 5.88 4.73 -22.80
C ASN A 292 5.47 4.14 -24.15
N THR A 293 6.32 3.36 -24.79
CA THR A 293 5.96 2.60 -25.98
C THR A 293 4.85 1.63 -25.67
N LYS A 294 4.98 0.83 -24.61
CA LYS A 294 3.92 -0.09 -24.16
C LYS A 294 2.60 0.61 -23.84
N LEU A 295 2.65 1.74 -23.13
CA LEU A 295 1.46 2.52 -22.81
C LEU A 295 0.73 3.01 -24.07
N LYS A 296 1.46 3.45 -25.09
CA LYS A 296 0.89 3.91 -26.36
C LYS A 296 0.30 2.77 -27.19
N GLU A 297 0.99 1.64 -27.27
CA GLU A 297 0.59 0.47 -28.06
C GLU A 297 -0.55 -0.34 -27.40
N SER A 298 -0.72 -0.20 -26.08
CA SER A 298 -1.73 -0.93 -25.33
C SER A 298 -3.14 -0.51 -25.75
N LYS A 299 -3.95 -1.50 -26.10
CA LYS A 299 -5.37 -1.33 -26.44
C LYS A 299 -6.23 -1.41 -25.18
N GLN A 300 -7.46 -0.92 -25.28
CA GLN A 300 -8.46 -1.14 -24.24
C GLN A 300 -8.65 -2.65 -24.03
N THR A 301 -8.67 -3.06 -22.79
CA THR A 301 -8.88 -4.47 -22.43
C THR A 301 -10.33 -4.86 -22.71
N GLY A 302 -10.53 -5.76 -23.66
CA GLY A 302 -11.86 -6.25 -24.05
C GLY A 302 -12.34 -7.41 -23.15
N PHE A 303 -13.63 -7.76 -23.30
CA PHE A 303 -14.21 -8.89 -22.56
C PHE A 303 -13.54 -10.23 -22.90
N SER A 304 -13.19 -10.44 -24.17
CA SER A 304 -12.44 -11.61 -24.63
C SER A 304 -11.06 -11.73 -23.97
N ASP A 305 -10.38 -10.60 -23.76
CA ASP A 305 -9.07 -10.58 -23.11
C ASP A 305 -9.20 -10.99 -21.63
N ILE A 306 -10.26 -10.52 -20.97
CA ILE A 306 -10.57 -10.86 -19.58
C ILE A 306 -10.83 -12.36 -19.41
N ILE A 307 -11.65 -12.95 -20.30
CA ILE A 307 -11.94 -14.38 -20.25
C ILE A 307 -10.67 -15.20 -20.51
N SER A 308 -9.91 -14.86 -21.54
CA SER A 308 -8.66 -15.55 -21.89
C SER A 308 -7.65 -15.53 -20.75
N GLN A 309 -7.56 -14.43 -20.00
CA GLN A 309 -6.68 -14.31 -18.84
C GLN A 309 -7.17 -15.13 -17.65
N LYS A 310 -8.49 -15.18 -17.41
CA LYS A 310 -9.07 -16.03 -16.35
C LYS A 310 -8.84 -17.51 -16.61
N LEU A 311 -8.98 -17.95 -17.86
CA LEU A 311 -8.76 -19.34 -18.23
C LEU A 311 -7.29 -19.78 -18.14
N LYS A 312 -6.34 -18.87 -18.34
CA LYS A 312 -4.90 -19.14 -18.17
C LYS A 312 -4.44 -19.17 -16.73
N GLY A 313 -5.22 -18.65 -15.81
CA GLY A 313 -4.94 -18.64 -14.36
C GLY A 313 -5.66 -19.76 -13.58
N LEU A 314 -6.36 -20.63 -14.29
CA LEU A 314 -6.93 -21.89 -13.81
C LEU A 314 -6.02 -23.06 -14.19
#